data_beed3da9fca17a948814fd00a03049c3
#
_entry.id   beed3da9fca17a948814fd00a03049c3
#
_cell.length_a   1.000
_cell.length_b   1.000
_cell.length_c   1.000
_cell.angle_alpha   90.00
_cell.angle_beta   90.00
_cell.angle_gamma   90.00
#
_symmetry.space_group_name_H-M   'P 1'
#
loop_
_entity.id
_entity.type
_entity.pdbx_description
1 polymer ?
#
loop_
_entity_poly.entity_id
_entity_poly.type
_entity_poly.pdbx_seq_one_letter_code
_entity_poly.pdbx_strand_id
1 'polypeptide(L)'
;MNALIYALGVLVFVVGIAVSIGLHELGHMYPAKKFGVKVTQYFIGFGSTIWSTRRGETEYGIKAIPLGGYVKLVGMLPPPKDADPHEVRDTNTGLFTQLATDARNAEYETVTDADMPRLFYRLPWWKKVIVMAGGPMMNVVIAVVLFGIVIMGFGALRPTTTVEAVSDCAISDAEQGRSCTAADPVTPARQAGLQAGDLITSFAGRPVDSWDELSRAIRENGSATAELDYVRDGREEKVTINPTVIARADLDDPDETVEVGFLGVRPTFENQRGTPLDVATTIGTYGKSTALAIWNLPPRMVDVTKAAFGAERDPDGPIGVVGASRISGELVTYDDPTWAERASRVLSLIAGLNLFLALFNLIPLLPFDGGHIAGALWEALRRGLARFRGRPDPGFVDVAKALPVAYGVGMVLILMSVILVYADIVNPVKLS
;
A
#
# COMPACT_ATOMS: atom_id res chain seq x y z
N MET A 1 8.16 29.83 -8.19
CA MET A 1 7.12 29.33 -7.26
C MET A 1 7.02 27.81 -7.33
N ASN A 2 6.95 27.20 -8.52
CA ASN A 2 6.80 25.75 -8.68
C ASN A 2 7.95 24.92 -8.07
N ALA A 3 9.21 25.36 -8.16
CA ALA A 3 10.33 24.64 -7.56
C ALA A 3 10.28 24.56 -6.03
N LEU A 4 9.79 25.62 -5.37
CA LEU A 4 9.62 25.62 -3.90
C LEU A 4 8.47 24.70 -3.48
N ILE A 5 7.35 24.72 -4.22
CA ILE A 5 6.20 23.86 -3.96
C ILE A 5 6.58 22.39 -4.18
N TYR A 6 7.30 22.09 -5.27
CA TYR A 6 7.87 20.77 -5.52
C TYR A 6 8.75 20.28 -4.36
N ALA A 7 9.71 21.12 -3.93
CA ALA A 7 10.60 20.79 -2.82
C ALA A 7 9.81 20.56 -1.50
N LEU A 8 8.76 21.34 -1.27
CA LEU A 8 7.88 21.16 -0.12
C LEU A 8 7.13 19.82 -0.19
N GLY A 9 6.63 19.43 -1.35
CA GLY A 9 5.98 18.13 -1.56
C GLY A 9 6.91 16.97 -1.23
N VAL A 10 8.14 17.01 -1.75
CA VAL A 10 9.18 16.02 -1.44
C VAL A 10 9.49 15.99 0.06
N LEU A 11 9.66 17.17 0.69
CA LEU A 11 9.96 17.26 2.12
C LEU A 11 8.84 16.67 2.98
N VAL A 12 7.59 17.02 2.71
CA VAL A 12 6.42 16.50 3.44
C VAL A 12 6.33 14.99 3.30
N PHE A 13 6.59 14.46 2.12
CA PHE A 13 6.61 13.02 1.88
C PHE A 13 7.71 12.31 2.69
N VAL A 14 8.95 12.80 2.63
CA VAL A 14 10.09 12.22 3.35
C VAL A 14 9.87 12.27 4.88
N VAL A 15 9.38 13.39 5.39
CA VAL A 15 9.01 13.53 6.82
C VAL A 15 7.86 12.60 7.16
N GLY A 16 6.83 12.51 6.32
CA GLY A 16 5.70 11.59 6.49
C GLY A 16 6.12 10.14 6.58
N ILE A 17 7.05 9.70 5.72
CA ILE A 17 7.65 8.36 5.80
C ILE A 17 8.43 8.16 7.10
N ALA A 18 9.28 9.10 7.47
CA ALA A 18 10.06 8.99 8.71
C ALA A 18 9.17 8.88 9.96
N VAL A 19 8.06 9.65 9.99
CA VAL A 19 7.05 9.55 11.04
C VAL A 19 6.34 8.19 11.01
N SER A 20 5.95 7.70 9.82
CA SER A 20 5.32 6.39 9.65
C SER A 20 6.21 5.25 10.14
N ILE A 21 7.50 5.30 9.84
CA ILE A 21 8.50 4.35 10.32
C ILE A 21 8.61 4.41 11.84
N GLY A 22 8.72 5.62 12.41
CA GLY A 22 8.77 5.78 13.86
C GLY A 22 7.52 5.21 14.55
N LEU A 23 6.34 5.47 14.02
CA LEU A 23 5.09 4.94 14.56
C LEU A 23 4.99 3.41 14.38
N HIS A 24 5.49 2.85 13.28
CA HIS A 24 5.60 1.40 13.08
C HIS A 24 6.45 0.75 14.19
N GLU A 25 7.66 1.26 14.43
CA GLU A 25 8.53 0.77 15.50
C GLU A 25 7.90 0.94 16.90
N LEU A 26 7.15 2.03 17.11
CA LEU A 26 6.37 2.23 18.32
C LEU A 26 5.27 1.17 18.49
N GLY A 27 4.69 0.72 17.36
CA GLY A 27 3.72 -0.37 17.31
C GLY A 27 4.28 -1.68 17.89
N HIS A 28 5.56 -1.98 17.70
CA HIS A 28 6.24 -3.11 18.32
C HIS A 28 6.62 -2.83 19.78
N MET A 29 7.20 -1.66 20.02
CA MET A 29 7.75 -1.31 21.32
C MET A 29 6.69 -1.24 22.42
N TYR A 30 5.54 -0.65 22.14
CA TYR A 30 4.50 -0.45 23.14
C TYR A 30 3.98 -1.78 23.74
N PRO A 31 3.51 -2.76 22.93
CA PRO A 31 3.08 -4.02 23.49
C PRO A 31 4.25 -4.84 24.10
N ALA A 32 5.47 -4.77 23.54
CA ALA A 32 6.62 -5.43 24.10
C ALA A 32 6.89 -4.97 25.53
N LYS A 33 6.96 -3.66 25.78
CA LYS A 33 7.12 -3.10 27.13
C LYS A 33 5.95 -3.44 28.04
N LYS A 34 4.71 -3.38 27.54
CA LYS A 34 3.52 -3.76 28.31
C LYS A 34 3.54 -5.23 28.75
N PHE A 35 4.15 -6.10 27.97
CA PHE A 35 4.32 -7.52 28.32
C PHE A 35 5.61 -7.82 29.10
N GLY A 36 6.37 -6.77 29.48
CA GLY A 36 7.55 -6.86 30.32
C GLY A 36 8.84 -7.22 29.58
N VAL A 37 8.85 -7.19 28.24
CA VAL A 37 10.06 -7.42 27.44
C VAL A 37 11.04 -6.25 27.64
N LYS A 38 12.33 -6.55 27.78
CA LYS A 38 13.39 -5.54 27.83
C LYS A 38 13.59 -4.95 26.43
N VAL A 39 13.45 -3.62 26.31
CA VAL A 39 13.66 -2.87 25.07
C VAL A 39 14.83 -1.92 25.30
N THR A 40 15.93 -2.14 24.61
CA THR A 40 17.17 -1.36 24.82
C THR A 40 17.31 -0.19 23.89
N GLN A 41 16.80 -0.28 22.66
CA GLN A 41 16.95 0.77 21.65
C GLN A 41 15.65 0.96 20.86
N TYR A 42 15.39 2.23 20.50
CA TYR A 42 14.37 2.66 19.57
C TYR A 42 14.97 3.75 18.70
N PHE A 43 15.19 3.47 17.44
CA PHE A 43 15.83 4.40 16.54
C PHE A 43 15.05 4.55 15.21
N ILE A 44 15.00 5.78 14.72
CA ILE A 44 14.56 6.09 13.36
C ILE A 44 15.81 6.29 12.51
N GLY A 45 15.92 5.52 11.41
CA GLY A 45 17.06 5.55 10.51
C GLY A 45 18.16 4.54 10.84
N PHE A 46 19.20 4.56 10.00
CA PHE A 46 20.40 3.72 10.10
C PHE A 46 21.68 4.56 10.03
N GLY A 47 22.84 3.96 10.27
CA GLY A 47 24.13 4.59 10.22
C GLY A 47 24.53 5.28 11.53
N SER A 48 25.28 6.38 11.45
CA SER A 48 25.75 7.14 12.62
C SER A 48 24.60 7.82 13.34
N THR A 49 24.67 7.87 14.69
CA THR A 49 23.67 8.55 15.52
C THR A 49 23.85 10.06 15.42
N ILE A 50 22.80 10.77 14.99
CA ILE A 50 22.77 12.23 14.98
C ILE A 50 22.42 12.76 16.38
N TRP A 51 21.39 12.14 16.99
CA TRP A 51 20.90 12.50 18.30
C TRP A 51 20.33 11.28 19.00
N SER A 52 20.60 11.15 20.29
CA SER A 52 19.93 10.17 21.15
C SER A 52 19.72 10.67 22.56
N THR A 53 18.76 10.09 23.25
CA THR A 53 18.47 10.31 24.68
C THR A 53 18.05 9.00 25.32
N ARG A 54 18.48 8.79 26.57
CA ARG A 54 18.14 7.59 27.33
C ARG A 54 17.03 7.90 28.34
N ARG A 55 15.95 7.11 28.28
CA ARG A 55 14.86 7.16 29.25
C ARG A 55 14.63 5.76 29.84
N GLY A 56 14.99 5.59 31.10
CA GLY A 56 14.99 4.29 31.74
C GLY A 56 15.99 3.35 31.07
N GLU A 57 15.53 2.19 30.66
CA GLU A 57 16.36 1.15 30.01
C GLU A 57 16.48 1.30 28.48
N THR A 58 15.72 2.22 27.88
CA THR A 58 15.64 2.40 26.42
C THR A 58 16.35 3.67 25.99
N GLU A 59 17.20 3.56 24.99
CA GLU A 59 17.79 4.66 24.24
C GLU A 59 16.93 4.98 23.04
N TYR A 60 16.51 6.23 22.90
CA TYR A 60 15.70 6.77 21.81
C TYR A 60 16.56 7.67 20.95
N GLY A 61 16.51 7.57 19.63
CA GLY A 61 17.32 8.43 18.80
C GLY A 61 16.99 8.44 17.33
N ILE A 62 17.72 9.30 16.60
CA ILE A 62 17.64 9.49 15.16
C ILE A 62 19.03 9.27 14.57
N LYS A 63 19.10 8.53 13.47
CA LYS A 63 20.32 8.22 12.73
C LYS A 63 20.37 8.97 11.40
N ALA A 64 21.56 9.00 10.81
CA ALA A 64 21.87 9.85 9.64
C ALA A 64 21.12 9.46 8.36
N ILE A 65 20.77 8.19 8.18
CA ILE A 65 20.07 7.70 6.99
C ILE A 65 18.63 7.43 7.37
N PRO A 66 17.64 8.28 7.01
CA PRO A 66 16.25 8.16 7.44
C PRO A 66 15.46 7.09 6.65
N LEU A 67 16.12 6.04 6.21
CA LEU A 67 15.54 4.92 5.49
C LEU A 67 15.37 3.73 6.43
N GLY A 68 14.18 3.65 7.08
CA GLY A 68 13.87 2.59 8.02
C GLY A 68 13.99 3.02 9.48
N GLY A 69 13.86 2.06 10.37
CA GLY A 69 13.99 2.20 11.82
C GLY A 69 14.20 0.83 12.44
N TYR A 70 14.42 0.79 13.74
CA TYR A 70 14.43 -0.46 14.48
C TYR A 70 14.13 -0.27 15.96
N VAL A 71 13.50 -1.27 16.52
CA VAL A 71 13.38 -1.45 17.96
C VAL A 71 14.14 -2.71 18.39
N LYS A 72 15.09 -2.58 19.33
CA LYS A 72 15.87 -3.72 19.82
C LYS A 72 15.15 -4.36 21.01
N LEU A 73 14.39 -5.42 20.71
CA LEU A 73 13.78 -6.31 21.69
C LEU A 73 14.81 -7.35 22.11
N VAL A 74 15.07 -7.49 23.41
CA VAL A 74 16.07 -8.44 23.90
C VAL A 74 15.48 -9.85 23.94
N GLY A 75 16.25 -10.85 23.46
CA GLY A 75 15.85 -12.25 23.44
C GLY A 75 14.95 -12.62 22.25
N MET A 76 15.19 -12.05 21.07
CA MET A 76 14.48 -12.49 19.86
C MET A 76 14.95 -13.86 19.37
N LEU A 77 16.22 -14.20 19.60
CA LEU A 77 16.81 -15.48 19.22
C LEU A 77 16.89 -16.38 20.47
N PRO A 78 16.11 -17.49 20.53
CA PRO A 78 16.22 -18.42 21.67
C PRO A 78 17.58 -19.11 21.68
N PRO A 79 18.10 -19.47 22.87
CA PRO A 79 19.32 -20.30 22.97
C PRO A 79 19.08 -21.67 22.34
N PRO A 80 20.16 -22.39 21.94
CA PRO A 80 20.05 -23.77 21.50
C PRO A 80 19.43 -24.64 22.62
N LYS A 81 18.72 -25.72 22.24
CA LYS A 81 18.21 -26.67 23.22
C LYS A 81 19.39 -27.22 24.06
N ASP A 82 19.19 -27.25 25.37
CA ASP A 82 20.14 -27.79 26.35
C ASP A 82 21.48 -27.02 26.49
N ALA A 83 21.53 -25.76 26.00
CA ALA A 83 22.67 -24.87 26.20
C ALA A 83 22.36 -23.80 27.27
N ASP A 84 23.35 -23.56 28.15
CA ASP A 84 23.34 -22.38 29.02
C ASP A 84 23.38 -21.11 28.11
N PRO A 85 22.51 -20.14 28.30
CA PRO A 85 22.53 -18.88 27.53
C PRO A 85 23.87 -18.13 27.64
N HIS A 86 24.66 -18.37 28.70
CA HIS A 86 25.96 -17.75 28.93
C HIS A 86 27.14 -18.59 28.43
N GLU A 87 26.92 -19.82 27.95
CA GLU A 87 27.98 -20.68 27.42
C GLU A 87 28.20 -20.47 25.93
N VAL A 88 29.28 -19.78 25.58
CA VAL A 88 29.78 -19.65 24.19
C VAL A 88 30.37 -20.99 23.76
N ARG A 89 29.65 -21.75 22.91
CA ARG A 89 30.19 -22.97 22.32
C ARG A 89 30.78 -22.69 20.93
N ASP A 90 32.10 -22.82 20.85
CA ASP A 90 32.94 -22.63 19.64
C ASP A 90 32.98 -23.84 18.69
N THR A 91 32.00 -24.72 18.65
CA THR A 91 32.16 -26.01 17.95
C THR A 91 31.17 -26.27 16.83
N ASN A 92 31.11 -25.38 15.83
CA ASN A 92 30.39 -25.71 14.59
C ASN A 92 31.08 -25.15 13.35
N THR A 93 31.49 -26.04 12.45
CA THR A 93 32.25 -25.74 11.23
C THR A 93 31.41 -25.35 10.03
N GLY A 94 30.09 -25.23 10.17
CA GLY A 94 29.19 -24.83 9.10
C GLY A 94 28.93 -23.31 9.06
N LEU A 95 29.15 -22.66 7.91
CA LEU A 95 28.94 -21.21 7.72
C LEU A 95 27.58 -20.71 8.28
N PHE A 96 26.50 -21.42 8.00
CA PHE A 96 25.17 -21.05 8.45
C PHE A 96 24.95 -21.23 9.96
N THR A 97 25.59 -22.24 10.53
CA THR A 97 25.52 -22.49 11.98
C THR A 97 26.34 -21.44 12.73
N GLN A 98 27.48 -21.03 12.17
CA GLN A 98 28.32 -19.97 12.70
C GLN A 98 27.59 -18.64 12.70
N LEU A 99 26.95 -18.23 11.59
CA LEU A 99 26.16 -17.01 11.52
C LEU A 99 25.04 -16.97 12.58
N ALA A 100 24.34 -18.09 12.80
CA ALA A 100 23.32 -18.17 13.84
C ALA A 100 23.90 -18.06 15.25
N THR A 101 25.09 -18.64 15.49
CA THR A 101 25.78 -18.57 16.76
C THR A 101 26.31 -17.17 17.04
N ASP A 102 26.94 -16.52 16.06
CA ASP A 102 27.47 -15.17 16.20
C ASP A 102 26.35 -14.17 16.48
N ALA A 103 25.20 -14.30 15.77
CA ALA A 103 24.03 -13.45 16.00
C ALA A 103 23.47 -13.62 17.44
N ARG A 104 23.43 -14.86 17.96
CA ARG A 104 23.02 -15.11 19.35
C ARG A 104 24.01 -14.51 20.34
N ASN A 105 25.32 -14.78 20.16
CA ASN A 105 26.34 -14.25 21.04
C ASN A 105 26.28 -12.73 21.15
N ALA A 106 26.15 -12.03 20.03
CA ALA A 106 25.98 -10.58 20.00
C ALA A 106 24.70 -10.09 20.70
N GLU A 107 23.64 -10.92 20.71
CA GLU A 107 22.39 -10.59 21.42
C GLU A 107 22.54 -10.79 22.93
N TYR A 108 23.19 -11.89 23.36
CA TYR A 108 23.31 -12.24 24.77
C TYR A 108 24.49 -11.57 25.47
N GLU A 109 25.45 -10.96 24.77
CA GLU A 109 26.60 -10.25 25.35
C GLU A 109 26.21 -9.20 26.40
N THR A 110 25.03 -8.58 26.22
CA THR A 110 24.52 -7.52 27.12
C THR A 110 23.37 -7.98 28.04
N VAL A 111 23.05 -9.27 28.04
CA VAL A 111 21.96 -9.84 28.87
C VAL A 111 22.49 -10.25 30.22
N THR A 112 21.83 -9.79 31.29
CA THR A 112 22.11 -10.16 32.67
C THR A 112 21.11 -11.20 33.19
N ASP A 113 21.42 -11.89 34.29
CA ASP A 113 20.50 -12.85 34.93
C ASP A 113 19.14 -12.22 35.28
N ALA A 114 19.13 -10.93 35.66
CA ALA A 114 17.91 -10.18 35.93
C ALA A 114 17.01 -9.98 34.68
N ASP A 115 17.59 -10.05 33.49
CA ASP A 115 16.90 -9.89 32.22
C ASP A 115 16.27 -11.19 31.71
N MET A 116 16.74 -12.36 32.19
CA MET A 116 16.33 -13.67 31.71
C MET A 116 14.81 -13.91 31.69
N PRO A 117 13.99 -13.47 32.68
CA PRO A 117 12.53 -13.61 32.62
C PRO A 117 11.86 -12.65 31.61
N ARG A 118 12.59 -11.62 31.15
CA ARG A 118 12.10 -10.54 30.30
C ARG A 118 12.46 -10.70 28.82
N LEU A 119 12.97 -11.86 28.44
CA LEU A 119 13.38 -12.16 27.06
C LEU A 119 12.18 -12.43 26.18
N PHE A 120 12.19 -11.88 24.96
CA PHE A 120 11.06 -11.95 24.01
C PHE A 120 10.65 -13.42 23.72
N TYR A 121 11.58 -14.34 23.47
CA TYR A 121 11.26 -15.73 23.14
C TYR A 121 10.48 -16.46 24.24
N ARG A 122 10.56 -15.99 25.50
CA ARG A 122 9.82 -16.56 26.65
C ARG A 122 8.36 -16.16 26.69
N LEU A 123 7.95 -15.17 25.93
CA LEU A 123 6.54 -14.81 25.84
C LEU A 123 5.71 -15.98 25.31
N PRO A 124 4.45 -16.14 25.75
CA PRO A 124 3.51 -17.04 25.11
C PRO A 124 3.27 -16.61 23.66
N TRP A 125 3.02 -17.56 22.77
CA TRP A 125 2.92 -17.34 21.33
C TRP A 125 2.00 -16.18 20.93
N TRP A 126 0.84 -16.01 21.58
CA TRP A 126 -0.11 -14.95 21.28
C TRP A 126 0.43 -13.54 21.60
N LYS A 127 1.26 -13.43 22.68
CA LYS A 127 1.93 -12.15 22.98
C LYS A 127 3.01 -11.83 21.96
N LYS A 128 3.74 -12.84 21.46
CA LYS A 128 4.70 -12.69 20.36
C LYS A 128 3.99 -12.17 19.11
N VAL A 129 2.84 -12.76 18.75
CA VAL A 129 2.04 -12.32 17.62
C VAL A 129 1.58 -10.86 17.79
N ILE A 130 1.08 -10.47 18.97
CA ILE A 130 0.65 -9.08 19.24
C ILE A 130 1.82 -8.10 19.10
N VAL A 131 3.00 -8.45 19.62
CA VAL A 131 4.19 -7.58 19.51
C VAL A 131 4.60 -7.44 18.04
N MET A 132 4.71 -8.55 17.30
CA MET A 132 5.17 -8.52 15.91
C MET A 132 4.12 -7.95 14.94
N ALA A 133 2.84 -8.16 15.19
CA ALA A 133 1.77 -7.52 14.41
C ALA A 133 1.61 -6.02 14.74
N GLY A 134 2.18 -5.54 15.84
CA GLY A 134 2.01 -4.16 16.30
C GLY A 134 2.49 -3.11 15.31
N GLY A 135 3.63 -3.33 14.65
CA GLY A 135 4.15 -2.46 13.60
C GLY A 135 3.25 -2.40 12.36
N PRO A 136 2.99 -3.54 11.69
CA PRO A 136 2.07 -3.59 10.56
C PRO A 136 0.69 -3.01 10.87
N MET A 137 0.12 -3.31 12.04
CA MET A 137 -1.18 -2.75 12.46
C MET A 137 -1.13 -1.23 12.64
N MET A 138 -0.01 -0.67 13.12
CA MET A 138 0.17 0.78 13.19
C MET A 138 0.15 1.42 11.82
N ASN A 139 0.77 0.80 10.81
CA ASN A 139 0.70 1.28 9.43
C ASN A 139 -0.73 1.23 8.88
N VAL A 140 -1.50 0.18 9.19
CA VAL A 140 -2.94 0.14 8.85
C VAL A 140 -3.69 1.29 9.51
N VAL A 141 -3.45 1.56 10.80
CA VAL A 141 -4.08 2.69 11.51
C VAL A 141 -3.73 4.03 10.85
N ILE A 142 -2.46 4.24 10.49
CA ILE A 142 -2.03 5.45 9.77
C ILE A 142 -2.76 5.57 8.44
N ALA A 143 -2.83 4.49 7.65
CA ALA A 143 -3.55 4.49 6.38
C ALA A 143 -5.04 4.83 6.55
N VAL A 144 -5.72 4.22 7.55
CA VAL A 144 -7.12 4.52 7.88
C VAL A 144 -7.32 6.00 8.23
N VAL A 145 -6.45 6.54 9.07
CA VAL A 145 -6.54 7.95 9.49
C VAL A 145 -6.30 8.89 8.32
N LEU A 146 -5.27 8.63 7.50
CA LEU A 146 -4.94 9.49 6.37
C LEU A 146 -5.99 9.42 5.27
N PHE A 147 -6.48 8.22 4.89
CA PHE A 147 -7.60 8.10 3.95
C PHE A 147 -8.88 8.70 4.53
N GLY A 148 -9.11 8.58 5.84
CA GLY A 148 -10.22 9.24 6.51
C GLY A 148 -10.15 10.76 6.37
N ILE A 149 -8.99 11.37 6.61
CA ILE A 149 -8.78 12.82 6.42
C ILE A 149 -8.98 13.21 4.96
N VAL A 150 -8.48 12.42 4.02
CA VAL A 150 -8.63 12.69 2.58
C VAL A 150 -10.09 12.58 2.18
N ILE A 151 -10.72 11.44 2.40
CA ILE A 151 -12.05 11.14 1.85
C ILE A 151 -13.15 11.93 2.57
N MET A 152 -13.08 12.01 3.90
CA MET A 152 -14.13 12.67 4.70
C MET A 152 -13.85 14.16 4.93
N GLY A 153 -12.56 14.56 4.94
CA GLY A 153 -12.15 15.96 5.17
C GLY A 153 -12.07 16.75 3.88
N PHE A 154 -11.14 16.39 3.00
CA PHE A 154 -10.95 17.09 1.73
C PHE A 154 -12.01 16.72 0.69
N GLY A 155 -12.51 15.48 0.70
CA GLY A 155 -13.34 14.90 -0.35
C GLY A 155 -12.51 14.31 -1.49
N ALA A 156 -13.20 13.63 -2.40
CA ALA A 156 -12.64 13.10 -3.64
C ALA A 156 -13.44 13.59 -4.83
N LEU A 157 -12.77 13.82 -5.95
CA LEU A 157 -13.45 14.09 -7.21
C LEU A 157 -14.25 12.85 -7.60
N ARG A 158 -15.56 12.99 -7.63
CA ARG A 158 -16.49 11.92 -8.03
C ARG A 158 -17.25 12.35 -9.26
N PRO A 159 -17.45 11.45 -10.22
CA PRO A 159 -18.30 11.74 -11.36
C PRO A 159 -19.75 11.87 -10.89
N THR A 160 -20.42 12.91 -11.39
CA THR A 160 -21.83 13.17 -11.15
C THR A 160 -22.66 12.76 -12.37
N THR A 161 -23.99 12.76 -12.25
CA THR A 161 -24.87 12.53 -13.38
C THR A 161 -25.05 13.78 -14.27
N THR A 162 -24.36 14.88 -13.94
CA THR A 162 -24.33 16.10 -14.78
C THR A 162 -23.40 15.87 -15.98
N VAL A 163 -23.86 16.18 -17.15
CA VAL A 163 -23.08 16.06 -18.39
C VAL A 163 -22.09 17.22 -18.50
N GLU A 164 -20.78 16.88 -18.52
CA GLU A 164 -19.72 17.85 -18.84
C GLU A 164 -19.62 18.09 -20.34
N ALA A 165 -19.68 17.02 -21.12
CA ALA A 165 -19.57 17.07 -22.56
C ALA A 165 -20.25 15.87 -23.21
N VAL A 166 -20.70 16.10 -24.47
CA VAL A 166 -21.24 15.06 -25.32
C VAL A 166 -20.23 14.74 -26.42
N SER A 167 -19.87 13.46 -26.54
CA SER A 167 -18.94 12.98 -27.56
C SER A 167 -19.58 13.03 -28.96
N ASP A 168 -18.80 13.41 -29.96
CA ASP A 168 -19.30 13.55 -31.32
C ASP A 168 -19.59 12.21 -31.99
N CYS A 169 -18.74 11.21 -31.73
CA CYS A 169 -18.84 9.89 -32.35
C CYS A 169 -18.68 8.74 -31.33
N ALA A 170 -19.29 7.61 -31.65
CA ALA A 170 -19.19 6.39 -30.87
C ALA A 170 -18.03 5.53 -31.42
N ILE A 171 -16.94 5.51 -30.70
CA ILE A 171 -15.73 4.70 -30.98
C ILE A 171 -15.43 3.79 -29.81
N SER A 172 -14.83 2.61 -30.10
CA SER A 172 -14.44 1.64 -29.08
C SER A 172 -13.28 2.15 -28.23
N ASP A 173 -13.07 1.53 -27.05
CA ASP A 173 -11.94 1.89 -26.17
C ASP A 173 -10.58 1.65 -26.83
N ALA A 174 -10.47 0.65 -27.71
CA ALA A 174 -9.23 0.37 -28.45
C ALA A 174 -8.86 1.48 -29.46
N GLU A 175 -9.82 2.34 -29.83
CA GLU A 175 -9.61 3.45 -30.76
C GLU A 175 -9.64 4.83 -30.07
N GLN A 176 -9.69 4.85 -28.73
CA GLN A 176 -9.67 6.12 -27.97
C GLN A 176 -8.39 6.91 -28.28
N GLY A 177 -8.56 8.22 -28.41
CA GLY A 177 -7.46 9.15 -28.73
C GLY A 177 -7.36 9.54 -30.20
N ARG A 178 -8.04 8.86 -31.13
CA ARG A 178 -8.19 9.35 -32.50
C ARG A 178 -9.33 10.36 -32.62
N SER A 179 -9.22 11.27 -33.57
CA SER A 179 -10.31 12.18 -33.92
C SER A 179 -11.44 11.44 -34.65
N CYS A 180 -12.67 11.91 -34.43
CA CYS A 180 -13.84 11.44 -35.18
C CYS A 180 -13.68 11.64 -36.68
N THR A 181 -14.14 10.68 -37.46
CA THR A 181 -14.22 10.75 -38.92
C THR A 181 -15.66 10.73 -39.38
N ALA A 182 -15.94 11.11 -40.63
CA ALA A 182 -17.29 11.07 -41.22
C ALA A 182 -17.88 9.65 -41.30
N ALA A 183 -17.06 8.59 -41.14
CA ALA A 183 -17.51 7.21 -41.17
C ALA A 183 -17.94 6.71 -39.77
N ASP A 184 -17.60 7.42 -38.71
CA ASP A 184 -17.93 7.03 -37.34
C ASP A 184 -19.39 7.37 -37.01
N PRO A 185 -20.11 6.46 -36.29
CA PRO A 185 -21.50 6.74 -35.92
C PRO A 185 -21.56 7.94 -34.94
N VAL A 186 -22.53 8.82 -35.17
CA VAL A 186 -22.85 9.92 -34.22
C VAL A 186 -23.37 9.31 -32.93
N THR A 187 -22.94 9.85 -31.78
CA THR A 187 -23.39 9.35 -30.49
C THR A 187 -24.90 9.50 -30.27
N PRO A 188 -25.52 8.54 -29.57
CA PRO A 188 -26.94 8.66 -29.19
C PRO A 188 -27.27 9.92 -28.40
N ALA A 189 -26.40 10.34 -27.48
CA ALA A 189 -26.57 11.55 -26.69
C ALA A 189 -26.62 12.81 -27.57
N ARG A 190 -25.75 12.88 -28.59
CA ARG A 190 -25.78 13.99 -29.57
C ARG A 190 -27.02 13.98 -30.44
N GLN A 191 -27.44 12.79 -30.88
CA GLN A 191 -28.69 12.65 -31.66
C GLN A 191 -29.93 13.05 -30.85
N ALA A 192 -29.94 12.74 -29.56
CA ALA A 192 -30.99 13.12 -28.61
C ALA A 192 -30.96 14.61 -28.20
N GLY A 193 -29.90 15.35 -28.58
CA GLY A 193 -29.76 16.77 -28.27
C GLY A 193 -29.36 17.06 -26.83
N LEU A 194 -28.71 16.10 -26.14
CA LEU A 194 -28.11 16.33 -24.83
C LEU A 194 -26.99 17.37 -24.94
N GLN A 195 -26.79 18.15 -23.88
CA GLN A 195 -25.84 19.27 -23.84
C GLN A 195 -25.06 19.25 -22.52
N ALA A 196 -23.94 19.95 -22.50
CA ALA A 196 -23.22 20.24 -21.26
C ALA A 196 -24.13 20.99 -20.27
N GLY A 197 -24.14 20.57 -19.02
CA GLY A 197 -24.99 21.11 -17.95
C GLY A 197 -26.27 20.30 -17.71
N ASP A 198 -26.68 19.38 -18.58
CA ASP A 198 -27.82 18.51 -18.35
C ASP A 198 -27.56 17.59 -17.14
N LEU A 199 -28.46 17.59 -16.16
CA LEU A 199 -28.44 16.69 -15.02
C LEU A 199 -29.36 15.50 -15.31
N ILE A 200 -28.80 14.32 -15.54
CA ILE A 200 -29.56 13.10 -15.80
C ILE A 200 -30.11 12.59 -14.47
N THR A 201 -31.43 12.41 -14.37
CA THR A 201 -32.12 11.99 -13.14
C THR A 201 -32.75 10.62 -13.24
N SER A 202 -32.98 10.10 -14.47
CA SER A 202 -33.56 8.76 -14.68
C SER A 202 -33.10 8.21 -16.02
N PHE A 203 -32.94 6.88 -16.09
CA PHE A 203 -32.66 6.16 -17.33
C PHE A 203 -33.47 4.85 -17.35
N ALA A 204 -34.15 4.60 -18.48
CA ALA A 204 -35.02 3.43 -18.68
C ALA A 204 -36.05 3.25 -17.54
N GLY A 205 -36.61 4.35 -17.03
CA GLY A 205 -37.62 4.38 -15.97
C GLY A 205 -37.03 4.11 -14.56
N ARG A 206 -35.72 4.06 -14.40
CA ARG A 206 -35.03 3.90 -13.11
C ARG A 206 -34.38 5.22 -12.70
N PRO A 207 -34.70 5.78 -11.51
CA PRO A 207 -33.96 6.93 -10.98
C PRO A 207 -32.47 6.60 -10.84
N VAL A 208 -31.61 7.58 -11.09
CA VAL A 208 -30.15 7.45 -10.95
C VAL A 208 -29.61 8.62 -10.14
N ASP A 209 -28.96 8.30 -9.02
CA ASP A 209 -28.40 9.28 -8.09
C ASP A 209 -26.86 9.35 -8.18
N SER A 210 -26.24 8.43 -8.93
CA SER A 210 -24.81 8.37 -9.11
C SER A 210 -24.42 8.02 -10.55
N TRP A 211 -23.21 8.44 -10.96
CA TRP A 211 -22.65 8.07 -12.26
C TRP A 211 -22.51 6.56 -12.44
N ASP A 212 -22.17 5.84 -11.36
CA ASP A 212 -22.01 4.39 -11.42
C ASP A 212 -23.33 3.68 -11.71
N GLU A 213 -24.44 4.15 -11.09
CA GLU A 213 -25.78 3.63 -11.39
C GLU A 213 -26.19 3.94 -12.82
N LEU A 214 -25.99 5.18 -13.28
CA LEU A 214 -26.27 5.59 -14.66
C LEU A 214 -25.44 4.78 -15.66
N SER A 215 -24.15 4.66 -15.43
CA SER A 215 -23.23 3.91 -16.30
C SER A 215 -23.61 2.43 -16.41
N ARG A 216 -23.93 1.78 -15.28
CA ARG A 216 -24.40 0.38 -15.28
C ARG A 216 -25.74 0.25 -16.01
N ALA A 217 -26.69 1.12 -15.75
CA ALA A 217 -27.99 1.10 -16.41
C ALA A 217 -27.88 1.24 -17.93
N ILE A 218 -27.00 2.15 -18.42
CA ILE A 218 -26.74 2.34 -19.85
C ILE A 218 -26.11 1.07 -20.45
N ARG A 219 -25.09 0.49 -19.79
CA ARG A 219 -24.38 -0.71 -20.24
C ARG A 219 -25.30 -1.92 -20.33
N GLU A 220 -26.11 -2.15 -19.28
CA GLU A 220 -27.08 -3.24 -19.21
C GLU A 220 -28.21 -3.13 -20.25
N ASN A 221 -28.59 -1.91 -20.61
CA ASN A 221 -29.65 -1.67 -21.58
C ASN A 221 -29.30 -2.12 -23.01
N GLY A 222 -27.98 -2.24 -23.29
CA GLY A 222 -27.50 -2.61 -24.63
C GLY A 222 -27.96 -1.61 -25.69
N SER A 223 -28.63 -2.09 -26.74
CA SER A 223 -29.20 -1.26 -27.82
C SER A 223 -30.70 -1.00 -27.67
N ALA A 224 -31.32 -1.40 -26.54
CA ALA A 224 -32.76 -1.21 -26.35
C ALA A 224 -33.10 0.28 -26.23
N THR A 225 -34.21 0.68 -26.84
CA THR A 225 -34.75 2.06 -26.72
C THR A 225 -35.07 2.34 -25.23
N ALA A 226 -34.62 3.49 -24.74
CA ALA A 226 -34.84 3.91 -23.36
C ALA A 226 -35.36 5.33 -23.30
N GLU A 227 -36.18 5.63 -22.28
CA GLU A 227 -36.53 7.00 -21.90
C GLU A 227 -35.43 7.52 -20.95
N LEU A 228 -34.96 8.74 -21.17
CA LEU A 228 -34.00 9.45 -20.35
C LEU A 228 -34.62 10.73 -19.85
N ASP A 229 -34.68 10.87 -18.52
CA ASP A 229 -35.15 12.09 -17.87
C ASP A 229 -33.94 12.93 -17.44
N TYR A 230 -34.00 14.22 -17.69
CA TYR A 230 -32.91 15.14 -17.30
C TYR A 230 -33.45 16.52 -16.95
N VAL A 231 -32.67 17.29 -16.22
CA VAL A 231 -32.95 18.67 -15.86
C VAL A 231 -32.04 19.59 -16.67
N ARG A 232 -32.59 20.50 -17.42
CA ARG A 232 -31.89 21.57 -18.15
C ARG A 232 -32.43 22.93 -17.70
N ASP A 233 -31.56 23.81 -17.24
CA ASP A 233 -31.95 25.17 -16.78
C ASP A 233 -33.08 25.13 -15.72
N GLY A 234 -33.10 24.13 -14.86
CA GLY A 234 -34.10 23.93 -13.81
C GLY A 234 -35.45 23.38 -14.30
N ARG A 235 -35.55 22.93 -15.55
CA ARG A 235 -36.76 22.31 -16.14
C ARG A 235 -36.53 20.85 -16.37
N GLU A 236 -37.46 20.02 -15.93
CA GLU A 236 -37.49 18.60 -16.24
C GLU A 236 -37.84 18.38 -17.71
N GLU A 237 -37.00 17.66 -18.41
CA GLU A 237 -37.18 17.27 -19.80
C GLU A 237 -37.01 15.76 -19.96
N LYS A 238 -37.65 15.21 -21.01
CA LYS A 238 -37.60 13.80 -21.34
C LYS A 238 -37.24 13.60 -22.78
N VAL A 239 -36.40 12.62 -23.06
CA VAL A 239 -36.04 12.25 -24.42
C VAL A 239 -35.99 10.73 -24.58
N THR A 240 -36.45 10.26 -25.74
CA THR A 240 -36.25 8.85 -26.12
C THR A 240 -34.89 8.70 -26.77
N ILE A 241 -34.08 7.77 -26.29
CA ILE A 241 -32.71 7.55 -26.76
C ILE A 241 -32.49 6.09 -27.11
N ASN A 242 -31.70 5.84 -28.15
CA ASN A 242 -31.31 4.50 -28.58
C ASN A 242 -29.82 4.34 -28.40
N PRO A 243 -29.35 3.69 -27.30
CA PRO A 243 -27.94 3.47 -27.08
C PRO A 243 -27.30 2.67 -28.21
N THR A 244 -26.05 2.94 -28.52
CA THR A 244 -25.25 2.14 -29.48
C THR A 244 -24.42 1.14 -28.72
N VAL A 245 -24.32 -0.11 -29.20
CA VAL A 245 -23.44 -1.10 -28.60
C VAL A 245 -22.02 -0.92 -29.13
N ILE A 246 -21.06 -0.80 -28.24
CA ILE A 246 -19.63 -0.72 -28.54
C ILE A 246 -18.81 -1.58 -27.57
N ALA A 247 -17.63 -1.97 -28.02
CA ALA A 247 -16.65 -2.70 -27.19
C ALA A 247 -15.98 -1.76 -26.18
N ARG A 248 -16.11 -2.05 -24.89
CA ARG A 248 -15.52 -1.30 -23.79
C ARG A 248 -14.97 -2.22 -22.70
N ALA A 249 -14.00 -1.72 -21.95
CA ALA A 249 -13.51 -2.42 -20.77
C ALA A 249 -14.66 -2.73 -19.80
N ASP A 250 -14.66 -3.91 -19.20
CA ASP A 250 -15.63 -4.28 -18.16
C ASP A 250 -15.42 -3.43 -16.92
N LEU A 251 -16.50 -3.15 -16.16
CA LEU A 251 -16.44 -2.31 -14.95
C LEU A 251 -15.80 -3.05 -13.77
N ASP A 252 -15.94 -4.39 -13.74
CA ASP A 252 -15.46 -5.22 -12.64
C ASP A 252 -14.11 -5.87 -12.98
N ASP A 253 -13.81 -6.06 -14.27
CA ASP A 253 -12.51 -6.55 -14.78
C ASP A 253 -12.04 -5.70 -15.98
N PRO A 254 -11.24 -4.64 -15.74
CA PRO A 254 -10.75 -3.74 -16.79
C PRO A 254 -9.90 -4.39 -17.89
N ASP A 255 -9.36 -5.59 -17.65
CA ASP A 255 -8.58 -6.35 -18.64
C ASP A 255 -9.50 -7.12 -19.62
N GLU A 256 -10.80 -7.24 -19.29
CA GLU A 256 -11.81 -7.85 -20.16
C GLU A 256 -12.53 -6.78 -20.99
N THR A 257 -12.71 -7.04 -22.28
CA THR A 257 -13.49 -6.18 -23.18
C THR A 257 -14.85 -6.81 -23.44
N VAL A 258 -15.92 -6.04 -23.16
CA VAL A 258 -17.31 -6.49 -23.31
C VAL A 258 -18.08 -5.53 -24.22
N GLU A 259 -19.07 -6.06 -24.94
CA GLU A 259 -19.98 -5.25 -25.74
C GLU A 259 -21.13 -4.71 -24.87
N VAL A 260 -21.21 -3.39 -24.74
CA VAL A 260 -22.14 -2.72 -23.84
C VAL A 260 -22.82 -1.52 -24.48
N GLY A 261 -23.98 -1.15 -23.97
CA GLY A 261 -24.66 0.08 -24.36
C GLY A 261 -23.83 1.33 -24.07
N PHE A 262 -23.89 2.27 -24.99
CA PHE A 262 -23.14 3.53 -24.92
C PHE A 262 -24.00 4.71 -25.38
N LEU A 263 -23.91 5.84 -24.66
CA LEU A 263 -24.63 7.07 -25.00
C LEU A 263 -23.71 8.16 -25.56
N GLY A 264 -22.48 8.24 -25.12
CA GLY A 264 -21.54 9.29 -25.50
C GLY A 264 -21.60 10.52 -24.62
N VAL A 265 -21.97 10.40 -23.36
CA VAL A 265 -21.90 11.47 -22.34
C VAL A 265 -20.66 11.30 -21.47
N ARG A 266 -20.04 12.41 -21.07
CA ARG A 266 -18.99 12.48 -20.07
C ARG A 266 -19.52 13.17 -18.82
N PRO A 267 -19.21 12.65 -17.61
CA PRO A 267 -19.66 13.24 -16.36
C PRO A 267 -18.87 14.49 -15.99
N THR A 268 -19.52 15.42 -15.31
CA THR A 268 -18.84 16.45 -14.53
C THR A 268 -18.27 15.82 -13.27
N PHE A 269 -17.10 16.26 -12.85
CA PHE A 269 -16.49 15.80 -11.60
C PHE A 269 -16.67 16.87 -10.52
N GLU A 270 -17.23 16.47 -9.39
CA GLU A 270 -17.39 17.33 -8.23
C GLU A 270 -16.66 16.77 -7.03
N ASN A 271 -16.13 17.68 -6.21
CA ASN A 271 -15.47 17.28 -4.96
C ASN A 271 -16.53 16.94 -3.91
N GLN A 272 -16.74 15.65 -3.66
CA GLN A 272 -17.72 15.15 -2.69
C GLN A 272 -17.01 14.52 -1.51
N ARG A 273 -17.44 14.87 -0.27
CA ARG A 273 -16.97 14.23 0.95
C ARG A 273 -17.58 12.85 1.07
N GLY A 274 -16.72 11.86 1.30
CA GLY A 274 -17.15 10.49 1.48
C GLY A 274 -17.57 10.18 2.93
N THR A 275 -18.01 8.96 3.12
CA THR A 275 -18.45 8.37 4.39
C THR A 275 -17.37 7.46 4.98
N PRO A 276 -17.49 7.00 6.24
CA PRO A 276 -16.62 5.97 6.79
C PRO A 276 -16.63 4.65 5.99
N LEU A 277 -17.76 4.34 5.33
CA LEU A 277 -17.85 3.18 4.45
C LEU A 277 -16.96 3.35 3.21
N ASP A 278 -16.91 4.55 2.63
CA ASP A 278 -16.01 4.84 1.51
C ASP A 278 -14.54 4.69 1.89
N VAL A 279 -14.17 5.04 3.12
CA VAL A 279 -12.81 4.80 3.64
C VAL A 279 -12.55 3.29 3.70
N ALA A 280 -13.48 2.50 4.24
CA ALA A 280 -13.32 1.07 4.35
C ALA A 280 -13.23 0.36 2.98
N THR A 281 -14.09 0.76 2.02
CA THR A 281 -14.06 0.23 0.65
C THR A 281 -12.77 0.61 -0.07
N THR A 282 -12.31 1.86 0.06
CA THR A 282 -11.03 2.33 -0.48
C THR A 282 -9.88 1.48 0.05
N ILE A 283 -9.79 1.28 1.38
CA ILE A 283 -8.74 0.44 1.99
C ILE A 283 -8.82 -1.00 1.49
N GLY A 284 -10.02 -1.56 1.35
CA GLY A 284 -10.24 -2.90 0.81
C GLY A 284 -9.74 -3.03 -0.64
N THR A 285 -10.08 -2.08 -1.50
CA THR A 285 -9.67 -2.06 -2.91
C THR A 285 -8.15 -1.87 -3.04
N TYR A 286 -7.59 -0.86 -2.36
CA TYR A 286 -6.14 -0.65 -2.33
C TYR A 286 -5.40 -1.83 -1.73
N GLY A 287 -5.94 -2.45 -0.67
CA GLY A 287 -5.38 -3.64 -0.06
C GLY A 287 -5.31 -4.82 -1.04
N LYS A 288 -6.40 -5.09 -1.77
CA LYS A 288 -6.43 -6.12 -2.82
C LYS A 288 -5.40 -5.84 -3.90
N SER A 289 -5.40 -4.63 -4.46
CA SER A 289 -4.46 -4.23 -5.52
C SER A 289 -3.01 -4.30 -5.04
N THR A 290 -2.73 -3.86 -3.81
CA THR A 290 -1.40 -3.94 -3.20
C THR A 290 -0.96 -5.39 -2.99
N ALA A 291 -1.84 -6.27 -2.53
CA ALA A 291 -1.52 -7.69 -2.36
C ALA A 291 -1.18 -8.35 -3.71
N LEU A 292 -1.94 -8.04 -4.77
CA LEU A 292 -1.66 -8.49 -6.13
C LEU A 292 -0.34 -7.91 -6.67
N ALA A 293 -0.05 -6.63 -6.40
CA ALA A 293 1.20 -6.00 -6.79
C ALA A 293 2.41 -6.65 -6.10
N ILE A 294 2.30 -6.98 -4.80
CA ILE A 294 3.34 -7.72 -4.06
C ILE A 294 3.53 -9.12 -4.63
N TRP A 295 2.45 -9.83 -4.95
CA TRP A 295 2.52 -11.16 -5.58
C TRP A 295 3.24 -11.13 -6.93
N ASN A 296 2.97 -10.10 -7.74
CA ASN A 296 3.56 -9.89 -9.06
C ASN A 296 4.91 -9.15 -9.03
N LEU A 297 5.45 -8.84 -7.84
CA LEU A 297 6.70 -8.09 -7.72
C LEU A 297 7.90 -8.77 -8.41
N PRO A 298 8.12 -10.10 -8.30
CA PRO A 298 9.27 -10.75 -8.94
C PRO A 298 9.32 -10.57 -10.46
N PRO A 299 8.27 -10.88 -11.26
CA PRO A 299 8.31 -10.64 -12.70
C PRO A 299 8.44 -9.15 -13.05
N ARG A 300 7.75 -8.24 -12.34
CA ARG A 300 7.85 -6.80 -12.56
C ARG A 300 9.27 -6.25 -12.32
N MET A 301 10.02 -6.84 -11.40
CA MET A 301 11.42 -6.46 -11.18
C MET A 301 12.34 -6.83 -12.36
N VAL A 302 12.01 -7.88 -13.10
CA VAL A 302 12.72 -8.21 -14.35
C VAL A 302 12.49 -7.10 -15.38
N ASP A 303 11.26 -6.60 -15.50
CA ASP A 303 10.92 -5.54 -16.45
C ASP A 303 11.54 -4.19 -16.04
N VAL A 304 11.58 -3.87 -14.75
CA VAL A 304 12.33 -2.72 -14.22
C VAL A 304 13.81 -2.83 -14.57
N THR A 305 14.39 -4.03 -14.45
CA THR A 305 15.79 -4.24 -14.81
C THR A 305 16.03 -3.99 -16.30
N LYS A 306 15.14 -4.51 -17.18
CA LYS A 306 15.23 -4.21 -18.63
C LYS A 306 15.09 -2.71 -18.90
N ALA A 307 14.14 -2.03 -18.23
CA ALA A 307 13.91 -0.60 -18.37
C ALA A 307 15.12 0.24 -17.89
N ALA A 308 15.84 -0.22 -16.87
CA ALA A 308 17.09 0.39 -16.39
C ALA A 308 18.21 0.36 -17.45
N PHE A 309 18.14 -0.58 -18.40
CA PHE A 309 19.11 -0.73 -19.49
C PHE A 309 18.54 -0.36 -20.88
N GLY A 310 17.49 0.47 -20.93
CA GLY A 310 17.02 1.11 -22.15
C GLY A 310 15.70 0.59 -22.73
N ALA A 311 15.02 -0.37 -22.10
CA ALA A 311 13.65 -0.72 -22.46
C ALA A 311 12.66 0.36 -21.96
N GLU A 312 11.44 0.34 -22.47
CA GLU A 312 10.37 1.22 -22.02
C GLU A 312 10.02 0.94 -20.55
N ARG A 313 9.80 2.02 -19.78
CA ARG A 313 9.43 1.93 -18.36
C ARG A 313 7.91 1.80 -18.25
N ASP A 314 7.45 0.71 -17.64
CA ASP A 314 6.04 0.52 -17.30
C ASP A 314 5.59 1.61 -16.30
N PRO A 315 4.58 2.45 -16.64
CA PRO A 315 4.05 3.47 -15.72
C PRO A 315 3.47 2.88 -14.43
N ASP A 316 2.90 1.67 -14.49
CA ASP A 316 2.34 0.96 -13.35
C ASP A 316 3.37 0.03 -12.67
N GLY A 317 4.61 0.11 -13.08
CA GLY A 317 5.72 -0.67 -12.54
C GLY A 317 6.13 -0.21 -11.14
N PRO A 318 6.87 -1.07 -10.39
CA PRO A 318 7.38 -0.70 -9.08
C PRO A 318 8.37 0.46 -9.16
N ILE A 319 8.26 1.37 -8.19
CA ILE A 319 9.12 2.54 -8.01
C ILE A 319 9.88 2.44 -6.69
N GLY A 320 11.08 3.00 -6.64
CA GLY A 320 11.86 3.12 -5.42
C GLY A 320 11.52 4.38 -4.61
N VAL A 321 12.28 4.60 -3.53
CA VAL A 321 12.08 5.78 -2.67
C VAL A 321 12.36 7.08 -3.44
N VAL A 322 13.29 7.07 -4.37
CA VAL A 322 13.64 8.22 -5.22
C VAL A 322 12.48 8.55 -6.15
N GLY A 323 11.91 7.55 -6.83
CA GLY A 323 10.75 7.70 -7.70
C GLY A 323 9.52 8.20 -6.94
N ALA A 324 9.21 7.60 -5.79
CA ALA A 324 8.09 8.01 -4.94
C ALA A 324 8.25 9.45 -4.41
N SER A 325 9.46 9.84 -4.01
CA SER A 325 9.76 11.22 -3.59
C SER A 325 9.56 12.22 -4.73
N ARG A 326 10.01 11.86 -5.94
CA ARG A 326 9.83 12.66 -7.15
C ARG A 326 8.35 12.80 -7.51
N ILE A 327 7.61 11.68 -7.54
CA ILE A 327 6.16 11.69 -7.80
C ILE A 327 5.43 12.58 -6.80
N SER A 328 5.80 12.57 -5.51
CA SER A 328 5.23 13.46 -4.52
C SER A 328 5.44 14.94 -4.85
N GLY A 329 6.63 15.31 -5.34
CA GLY A 329 6.91 16.67 -5.83
C GLY A 329 6.12 17.03 -7.09
N GLU A 330 5.99 16.10 -8.02
CA GLU A 330 5.21 16.29 -9.25
C GLU A 330 3.72 16.43 -8.95
N LEU A 331 3.13 15.58 -8.11
CA LEU A 331 1.71 15.61 -7.73
C LEU A 331 1.25 16.95 -7.15
N VAL A 332 2.12 17.68 -6.45
CA VAL A 332 1.78 18.99 -5.89
C VAL A 332 1.92 20.14 -6.87
N THR A 333 2.51 19.89 -8.06
CA THR A 333 2.70 20.91 -9.11
C THR A 333 1.91 20.64 -10.38
N TYR A 334 1.40 19.41 -10.55
CA TYR A 334 0.66 18.99 -11.74
C TYR A 334 -0.72 19.66 -11.79
N ASP A 335 -1.06 20.30 -12.92
CA ASP A 335 -2.31 21.03 -13.17
C ASP A 335 -2.62 22.19 -12.20
N ASP A 336 -1.58 22.82 -11.63
CA ASP A 336 -1.70 23.94 -10.69
C ASP A 336 -2.82 23.77 -9.61
N PRO A 337 -2.80 22.68 -8.83
CA PRO A 337 -3.87 22.34 -7.92
C PRO A 337 -3.97 23.32 -6.75
N THR A 338 -5.15 23.38 -6.15
CA THR A 338 -5.37 24.07 -4.88
C THR A 338 -4.54 23.46 -3.74
N TRP A 339 -4.36 24.20 -2.64
CA TRP A 339 -3.64 23.65 -1.47
C TRP A 339 -4.34 22.43 -0.87
N ALA A 340 -5.66 22.36 -0.94
CA ALA A 340 -6.42 21.20 -0.46
C ALA A 340 -6.15 19.95 -1.33
N GLU A 341 -6.13 20.11 -2.64
CA GLU A 341 -5.79 19.03 -3.58
C GLU A 341 -4.35 18.58 -3.44
N ARG A 342 -3.40 19.52 -3.27
CA ARG A 342 -1.99 19.19 -2.99
C ARG A 342 -1.84 18.34 -1.74
N ALA A 343 -2.48 18.76 -0.64
CA ALA A 343 -2.47 18.03 0.61
C ALA A 343 -3.12 16.64 0.46
N SER A 344 -4.28 16.57 -0.18
CA SER A 344 -5.00 15.33 -0.44
C SER A 344 -4.14 14.32 -1.23
N ARG A 345 -3.49 14.76 -2.31
CA ARG A 345 -2.63 13.91 -3.15
C ARG A 345 -1.45 13.34 -2.37
N VAL A 346 -0.72 14.18 -1.60
CA VAL A 346 0.43 13.72 -0.79
C VAL A 346 -0.01 12.80 0.35
N LEU A 347 -1.10 13.14 1.05
CA LEU A 347 -1.64 12.28 2.12
C LEU A 347 -2.11 10.94 1.59
N SER A 348 -2.74 10.90 0.41
CA SER A 348 -3.15 9.65 -0.25
C SER A 348 -1.94 8.78 -0.61
N LEU A 349 -0.86 9.39 -1.11
CA LEU A 349 0.37 8.68 -1.41
C LEU A 349 1.00 8.07 -0.14
N ILE A 350 1.06 8.85 0.96
CA ILE A 350 1.56 8.35 2.24
C ILE A 350 0.65 7.26 2.81
N ALA A 351 -0.68 7.39 2.67
CA ALA A 351 -1.63 6.39 3.11
C ALA A 351 -1.47 5.06 2.34
N GLY A 352 -1.37 5.13 1.01
CA GLY A 352 -1.12 3.96 0.16
C GLY A 352 0.20 3.27 0.49
N LEU A 353 1.27 4.05 0.71
CA LEU A 353 2.56 3.50 1.12
C LEU A 353 2.50 2.81 2.50
N ASN A 354 1.76 3.37 3.47
CA ASN A 354 1.58 2.72 4.76
C ASN A 354 0.83 1.39 4.63
N LEU A 355 -0.18 1.32 3.77
CA LEU A 355 -0.89 0.07 3.50
C LEU A 355 0.02 -0.96 2.83
N PHE A 356 0.84 -0.52 1.86
CA PHE A 356 1.88 -1.36 1.25
C PHE A 356 2.86 -1.90 2.30
N LEU A 357 3.40 -1.03 3.17
CA LEU A 357 4.33 -1.43 4.23
C LEU A 357 3.69 -2.41 5.21
N ALA A 358 2.41 -2.23 5.56
CA ALA A 358 1.68 -3.17 6.42
C ALA A 358 1.61 -4.56 5.79
N LEU A 359 1.17 -4.66 4.53
CA LEU A 359 1.02 -5.94 3.84
C LEU A 359 2.37 -6.60 3.55
N PHE A 360 3.37 -5.81 3.16
CA PHE A 360 4.71 -6.29 2.88
C PHE A 360 5.37 -6.87 4.13
N ASN A 361 5.23 -6.21 5.28
CA ASN A 361 5.75 -6.72 6.55
C ASN A 361 4.98 -7.94 7.09
N LEU A 362 3.76 -8.21 6.62
CA LEU A 362 3.01 -9.42 6.97
C LEU A 362 3.40 -10.65 6.14
N ILE A 363 4.29 -10.54 5.15
CA ILE A 363 4.82 -11.69 4.41
C ILE A 363 5.46 -12.68 5.41
N PRO A 364 5.07 -13.97 5.41
CA PRO A 364 5.53 -14.95 6.38
C PRO A 364 6.98 -15.43 6.13
N LEU A 365 7.89 -14.48 5.99
CA LEU A 365 9.30 -14.70 5.65
C LEU A 365 10.20 -13.72 6.43
N LEU A 366 11.29 -14.18 7.01
CA LEU A 366 12.31 -13.30 7.58
C LEU A 366 13.05 -12.56 6.44
N PRO A 367 13.40 -11.29 6.60
CA PRO A 367 13.45 -10.52 7.86
C PRO A 367 12.17 -9.73 8.21
N PHE A 368 11.03 -9.98 7.58
CA PHE A 368 9.78 -9.27 7.86
C PHE A 368 9.14 -9.74 9.17
N ASP A 369 8.29 -8.91 9.76
CA ASP A 369 7.54 -9.22 10.99
C ASP A 369 6.66 -10.46 10.84
N GLY A 370 6.10 -10.67 9.64
CA GLY A 370 5.33 -11.85 9.28
C GLY A 370 6.09 -13.17 9.46
N GLY A 371 7.41 -13.16 9.28
CA GLY A 371 8.25 -14.31 9.57
C GLY A 371 8.26 -14.68 11.05
N HIS A 372 8.35 -13.69 11.94
CA HIS A 372 8.25 -13.89 13.38
C HIS A 372 6.85 -14.30 13.82
N ILE A 373 5.81 -13.72 13.20
CA ILE A 373 4.41 -14.13 13.42
C ILE A 373 4.22 -15.59 13.02
N ALA A 374 4.69 -15.99 11.83
CA ALA A 374 4.62 -17.38 11.36
C ALA A 374 5.36 -18.33 12.30
N GLY A 375 6.54 -17.94 12.81
CA GLY A 375 7.29 -18.70 13.82
C GLY A 375 6.51 -18.88 15.11
N ALA A 376 5.84 -17.84 15.61
CA ALA A 376 5.00 -17.89 16.82
C ALA A 376 3.75 -18.76 16.63
N LEU A 377 3.08 -18.69 15.48
CA LEU A 377 1.95 -19.54 15.14
C LEU A 377 2.36 -21.00 14.98
N TRP A 378 3.51 -21.24 14.38
CA TRP A 378 4.10 -22.58 14.30
C TRP A 378 4.43 -23.17 15.68
N GLU A 379 4.94 -22.34 16.61
CA GLU A 379 5.15 -22.74 18.01
C GLU A 379 3.83 -23.16 18.67
N ALA A 380 2.76 -22.36 18.47
CA ALA A 380 1.43 -22.67 18.98
C ALA A 380 0.91 -24.01 18.45
N LEU A 381 1.02 -24.23 17.14
CA LEU A 381 0.60 -25.46 16.49
C LEU A 381 1.35 -26.69 17.01
N ARG A 382 2.68 -26.60 17.11
CA ARG A 382 3.53 -27.70 17.63
C ARG A 382 3.18 -28.05 19.08
N ARG A 383 3.00 -27.05 19.94
CA ARG A 383 2.63 -27.23 21.34
C ARG A 383 1.21 -27.81 21.47
N GLY A 384 0.26 -27.33 20.67
CA GLY A 384 -1.09 -27.86 20.61
C GLY A 384 -1.12 -29.34 20.22
N LEU A 385 -0.38 -29.69 19.15
CA LEU A 385 -0.28 -31.06 18.65
C LEU A 385 0.43 -32.00 19.64
N ALA A 386 1.48 -31.53 20.32
CA ALA A 386 2.18 -32.29 21.34
C ALA A 386 1.24 -32.59 22.53
N ARG A 387 0.50 -31.59 23.00
CA ARG A 387 -0.50 -31.74 24.05
C ARG A 387 -1.60 -32.74 23.65
N PHE A 388 -2.12 -32.63 22.44
CA PHE A 388 -3.14 -33.56 21.94
C PHE A 388 -2.65 -35.01 21.87
N ARG A 389 -1.35 -35.20 21.55
CA ARG A 389 -0.71 -36.53 21.47
C ARG A 389 -0.08 -37.02 22.79
N GLY A 390 -0.30 -36.32 23.90
CA GLY A 390 0.28 -36.68 25.20
C GLY A 390 1.83 -36.64 25.23
N ARG A 391 2.45 -35.84 24.34
CA ARG A 391 3.90 -35.68 24.25
C ARG A 391 4.38 -34.49 25.08
N PRO A 392 5.64 -34.49 25.58
CA PRO A 392 6.22 -33.36 26.28
C PRO A 392 6.27 -32.12 25.39
N ASP A 393 6.33 -30.92 26.01
CA ASP A 393 6.40 -29.64 25.30
C ASP A 393 7.62 -29.61 24.37
N PRO A 394 7.45 -29.38 23.06
CA PRO A 394 8.53 -29.32 22.10
C PRO A 394 9.47 -28.10 22.28
N GLY A 395 9.15 -27.19 23.20
CA GLY A 395 9.91 -25.97 23.47
C GLY A 395 9.69 -24.86 22.43
N PHE A 396 10.49 -23.82 22.54
CA PHE A 396 10.43 -22.65 21.64
C PHE A 396 10.86 -22.99 20.22
N VAL A 397 10.34 -22.23 19.25
CA VAL A 397 10.80 -22.30 17.86
C VAL A 397 12.11 -21.52 17.73
N ASP A 398 13.13 -22.18 17.24
CA ASP A 398 14.45 -21.59 17.02
C ASP A 398 14.47 -20.81 15.69
N VAL A 399 14.15 -19.52 15.79
CA VAL A 399 14.10 -18.61 14.64
C VAL A 399 15.51 -18.36 14.06
N ALA A 400 16.58 -18.54 14.84
CA ALA A 400 17.94 -18.37 14.36
C ALA A 400 18.31 -19.35 13.23
N LYS A 401 17.64 -20.50 13.14
CA LYS A 401 17.81 -21.44 12.02
C LYS A 401 17.34 -20.89 10.68
N ALA A 402 16.47 -19.89 10.68
CA ALA A 402 16.00 -19.23 9.48
C ALA A 402 16.84 -17.99 9.08
N LEU A 403 17.86 -17.62 9.87
CA LEU A 403 18.76 -16.49 9.57
C LEU A 403 19.43 -16.59 8.18
N PRO A 404 19.91 -17.76 7.72
CA PRO A 404 20.48 -17.86 6.37
C PRO A 404 19.49 -17.46 5.28
N VAL A 405 18.22 -17.84 5.43
CA VAL A 405 17.15 -17.44 4.51
C VAL A 405 16.90 -15.93 4.63
N ALA A 406 16.88 -15.38 5.85
CA ALA A 406 16.72 -13.95 6.09
C ALA A 406 17.84 -13.12 5.44
N TYR A 407 19.09 -13.58 5.51
CA TYR A 407 20.22 -12.93 4.82
C TYR A 407 20.08 -13.01 3.30
N GLY A 408 19.67 -14.17 2.76
CA GLY A 408 19.41 -14.32 1.32
C GLY A 408 18.31 -13.37 0.82
N VAL A 409 17.19 -13.31 1.53
CA VAL A 409 16.09 -12.39 1.23
C VAL A 409 16.54 -10.93 1.36
N GLY A 410 17.27 -10.58 2.44
CA GLY A 410 17.81 -9.24 2.64
C GLY A 410 18.74 -8.81 1.50
N MET A 411 19.60 -9.71 1.01
CA MET A 411 20.48 -9.44 -0.14
C MET A 411 19.67 -9.18 -1.42
N VAL A 412 18.64 -9.98 -1.69
CA VAL A 412 17.73 -9.77 -2.83
C VAL A 412 17.04 -8.41 -2.71
N LEU A 413 16.52 -8.05 -1.53
CA LEU A 413 15.87 -6.75 -1.30
C LEU A 413 16.83 -5.57 -1.51
N ILE A 414 18.08 -5.68 -1.04
CA ILE A 414 19.11 -4.65 -1.28
C ILE A 414 19.37 -4.51 -2.78
N LEU A 415 19.56 -5.61 -3.50
CA LEU A 415 19.78 -5.60 -4.93
C LEU A 415 18.58 -4.97 -5.67
N MET A 416 17.36 -5.37 -5.32
CA MET A 416 16.13 -4.77 -5.88
C MET A 416 16.07 -3.26 -5.61
N SER A 417 16.40 -2.83 -4.38
CA SER A 417 16.40 -1.41 -4.02
C SER A 417 17.42 -0.62 -4.84
N VAL A 418 18.61 -1.16 -5.06
CA VAL A 418 19.66 -0.53 -5.90
C VAL A 418 19.19 -0.41 -7.35
N ILE A 419 18.61 -1.47 -7.92
CA ILE A 419 18.05 -1.46 -9.28
C ILE A 419 16.92 -0.43 -9.41
N LEU A 420 16.00 -0.37 -8.42
CA LEU A 420 14.92 0.61 -8.42
C LEU A 420 15.44 2.05 -8.37
N VAL A 421 16.37 2.34 -7.45
CA VAL A 421 16.99 3.67 -7.35
C VAL A 421 17.68 4.05 -8.66
N TYR A 422 18.44 3.12 -9.26
CA TYR A 422 19.10 3.35 -10.53
C TYR A 422 18.08 3.62 -11.66
N ALA A 423 17.03 2.79 -11.77
CA ALA A 423 15.97 2.95 -12.76
C ALA A 423 15.20 4.28 -12.57
N ASP A 424 14.90 4.67 -11.33
CA ASP A 424 14.21 5.93 -11.02
C ASP A 424 15.01 7.17 -11.43
N ILE A 425 16.36 7.07 -11.46
CA ILE A 425 17.24 8.16 -11.89
C ILE A 425 17.41 8.18 -13.41
N VAL A 426 17.67 7.01 -14.02
CA VAL A 426 18.04 6.91 -15.45
C VAL A 426 16.82 6.90 -16.36
N ASN A 427 15.77 6.20 -15.97
CA ASN A 427 14.53 6.05 -16.73
C ASN A 427 13.31 6.18 -15.79
N PRO A 428 13.01 7.41 -15.33
CA PRO A 428 11.96 7.63 -14.35
C PRO A 428 10.55 7.45 -14.93
N VAL A 429 9.64 6.91 -14.12
CA VAL A 429 8.19 6.93 -14.41
C VAL A 429 7.74 8.39 -14.52
N LYS A 430 7.01 8.75 -15.58
CA LYS A 430 6.45 10.08 -15.80
C LYS A 430 4.95 10.03 -15.47
N LEU A 431 4.45 11.06 -14.78
CA LEU A 431 3.02 11.32 -14.69
C LEU A 431 2.59 11.84 -16.08
N SER A 432 1.82 11.04 -16.83
CA SER A 432 1.27 11.40 -18.14
C SER A 432 0.00 12.24 -17.99
#